data_d5c7e2c35baae2c20275c915253d42ce
#
_entry.id   d5c7e2c35baae2c20275c915253d42ce
#
_cell.length_a   1.000
_cell.length_b   1.000
_cell.length_c   1.000
_cell.angle_alpha   90.00
_cell.angle_beta   90.00
_cell.angle_gamma   90.00
#
_symmetry.space_group_name_H-M   'P 1'
#
loop_
_entity.id
_entity.type
_entity.pdbx_description
1 polymer ?
#
loop_
_entity_poly.entity_id
_entity_poly.type
_entity_poly.pdbx_seq_one_letter_code
_entity_poly.pdbx_strand_id
1 'polypeptide(L)'
;MKIIVGLGNPGIKYAGSRHNTGFSVVTGISDKFDIPFKKKECKAVTGHGMIAGEKVVLAMPQTYMNLSGEAVQELLHFYKCETADLIIIYDDIDLDVGRIRIRKQGSAGGHNGIKSIIGCIGTDEFDRIKVGVGHKPADWDLADYVLSRFPKEELPVMRETVENAVNACEEIIRSGADMAMNKYN
;
A
#
# COMPACT_ATOMS: atom_id res chain seq x y z
N MET A 1 -0.53 -7.90 16.44
CA MET A 1 -1.46 -7.35 15.45
C MET A 1 -0.67 -6.59 14.40
N LYS A 2 -1.02 -6.74 13.14
CA LYS A 2 -0.44 -5.96 12.03
C LYS A 2 -1.48 -5.02 11.43
N ILE A 3 -1.07 -3.82 11.06
CA ILE A 3 -1.89 -2.85 10.34
C ILE A 3 -1.36 -2.75 8.92
N ILE A 4 -2.20 -3.10 7.96
CA ILE A 4 -1.85 -3.16 6.54
C ILE A 4 -2.63 -2.07 5.83
N VAL A 5 -1.92 -1.08 5.29
CA VAL A 5 -2.53 0.10 4.67
C VAL A 5 -2.16 0.16 3.20
N GLY A 6 -3.16 0.13 2.34
CA GLY A 6 -2.98 0.42 0.92
C GLY A 6 -3.30 1.88 0.65
N LEU A 7 -2.41 2.58 -0.05
CA LEU A 7 -2.59 3.99 -0.35
C LEU A 7 -3.33 4.21 -1.67
N GLY A 8 -4.16 5.23 -1.70
CA GLY A 8 -4.93 5.64 -2.87
C GLY A 8 -5.79 6.87 -2.58
N ASN A 9 -6.52 7.32 -3.57
CA ASN A 9 -7.51 8.39 -3.45
C ASN A 9 -8.91 7.78 -3.51
N PRO A 10 -9.82 8.19 -2.62
CA PRO A 10 -11.19 7.69 -2.64
C PRO A 10 -11.98 8.25 -3.81
N GLY A 11 -12.99 7.49 -4.24
CA GLY A 11 -13.93 7.89 -5.28
C GLY A 11 -13.68 7.25 -6.63
N ILE A 12 -14.76 7.14 -7.42
CA ILE A 12 -14.77 6.50 -8.74
C ILE A 12 -13.79 7.19 -9.71
N LYS A 13 -13.63 8.49 -9.59
CA LYS A 13 -12.73 9.29 -10.43
C LYS A 13 -11.30 8.74 -10.45
N TYR A 14 -10.84 8.21 -9.33
CA TYR A 14 -9.46 7.74 -9.16
C TYR A 14 -9.32 6.22 -9.27
N ALA A 15 -10.43 5.49 -9.34
CA ALA A 15 -10.42 4.03 -9.42
C ALA A 15 -9.63 3.57 -10.65
N GLY A 16 -8.73 2.61 -10.45
CA GLY A 16 -7.90 2.06 -11.52
C GLY A 16 -6.71 2.92 -11.92
N SER A 17 -6.49 4.07 -11.28
CA SER A 17 -5.29 4.87 -11.53
C SER A 17 -4.05 4.20 -10.97
N ARG A 18 -2.87 4.58 -11.50
CA ARG A 18 -1.59 4.10 -10.98
C ARG A 18 -1.45 4.38 -9.47
N HIS A 19 -1.89 5.55 -9.04
CA HIS A 19 -1.81 5.97 -7.63
C HIS A 19 -2.69 5.15 -6.70
N ASN A 20 -3.70 4.45 -7.22
CA ASN A 20 -4.58 3.58 -6.45
C ASN A 20 -4.13 2.11 -6.41
N THR A 21 -2.92 1.81 -6.85
CA THR A 21 -2.39 0.44 -6.83
C THR A 21 -2.36 -0.15 -5.41
N GLY A 22 -2.06 0.67 -4.40
CA GLY A 22 -2.14 0.24 -3.00
C GLY A 22 -3.55 -0.24 -2.61
N PHE A 23 -4.59 0.47 -3.05
CA PHE A 23 -5.97 0.04 -2.84
C PHE A 23 -6.25 -1.31 -3.52
N SER A 24 -5.72 -1.51 -4.72
CA SER A 24 -5.89 -2.78 -5.44
C SER A 24 -5.27 -3.94 -4.70
N VAL A 25 -4.08 -3.75 -4.11
CA VAL A 25 -3.40 -4.81 -3.35
C VAL A 25 -4.17 -5.16 -2.07
N VAL A 26 -4.60 -4.18 -1.27
CA VAL A 26 -5.35 -4.50 -0.05
C VAL A 26 -6.72 -5.10 -0.36
N THR A 27 -7.33 -4.75 -1.49
CA THR A 27 -8.53 -5.41 -1.99
C THR A 27 -8.23 -6.87 -2.32
N GLY A 28 -7.11 -7.14 -2.96
CA GLY A 28 -6.65 -8.52 -3.23
C GLY A 28 -6.39 -9.31 -1.95
N ILE A 29 -5.83 -8.68 -0.92
CA ILE A 29 -5.65 -9.31 0.40
C ILE A 29 -7.01 -9.64 1.02
N SER A 30 -7.95 -8.69 0.99
CA SER A 30 -9.31 -8.87 1.47
C SER A 30 -9.99 -10.09 0.79
N ASP A 31 -9.86 -10.20 -0.52
CA ASP A 31 -10.43 -11.31 -1.28
C ASP A 31 -9.78 -12.63 -0.93
N LYS A 32 -8.45 -12.67 -0.87
CA LYS A 32 -7.71 -13.91 -0.62
C LYS A 32 -7.99 -14.49 0.77
N PHE A 33 -8.09 -13.64 1.79
CA PHE A 33 -8.21 -14.06 3.18
C PHE A 33 -9.63 -13.89 3.75
N ASP A 34 -10.59 -13.54 2.90
CA ASP A 34 -11.99 -13.33 3.27
C ASP A 34 -12.14 -12.33 4.44
N ILE A 35 -11.52 -11.18 4.27
CA ILE A 35 -11.54 -10.07 5.24
C ILE A 35 -12.27 -8.87 4.61
N PRO A 36 -13.60 -8.80 4.71
CA PRO A 36 -14.33 -7.71 4.06
C PRO A 36 -14.13 -6.36 4.77
N PHE A 37 -14.17 -5.28 3.99
CA PHE A 37 -14.14 -3.92 4.52
C PHE A 37 -15.54 -3.54 5.04
N LYS A 38 -15.74 -3.62 6.35
CA LYS A 38 -17.05 -3.41 6.98
C LYS A 38 -17.14 -2.19 7.87
N LYS A 39 -16.02 -1.57 8.23
CA LYS A 39 -16.00 -0.44 9.16
C LYS A 39 -15.48 0.82 8.50
N LYS A 40 -15.97 1.96 8.98
CA LYS A 40 -15.42 3.29 8.70
C LYS A 40 -14.87 3.81 10.02
N GLU A 41 -13.57 3.92 10.12
CA GLU A 41 -12.87 4.33 11.33
C GLU A 41 -11.51 4.92 10.98
N CYS A 42 -10.98 5.80 11.84
CA CYS A 42 -9.63 6.35 11.68
C CYS A 42 -9.40 6.96 10.28
N LYS A 43 -10.41 7.65 9.73
CA LYS A 43 -10.37 8.24 8.39
C LYS A 43 -10.10 7.22 7.28
N ALA A 44 -10.49 5.97 7.49
CA ALA A 44 -10.30 4.86 6.56
C ALA A 44 -11.52 3.97 6.50
N VAL A 45 -11.61 3.14 5.46
CA VAL A 45 -12.44 1.94 5.51
C VAL A 45 -11.54 0.77 5.91
N THR A 46 -12.02 -0.06 6.83
CA THR A 46 -11.21 -1.11 7.43
C THR A 46 -11.90 -2.46 7.41
N GLY A 47 -11.08 -3.51 7.36
CA GLY A 47 -11.49 -4.89 7.55
C GLY A 47 -10.61 -5.55 8.62
N HIS A 48 -11.20 -6.47 9.38
CA HIS A 48 -10.53 -7.13 10.50
C HIS A 48 -10.55 -8.64 10.29
N GLY A 49 -9.42 -9.28 10.49
CA GLY A 49 -9.33 -10.72 10.31
C GLY A 49 -8.00 -11.29 10.78
N MET A 50 -7.67 -12.46 10.24
CA MET A 50 -6.45 -13.19 10.58
C MET A 50 -5.70 -13.55 9.31
N ILE A 51 -4.39 -13.40 9.32
CA ILE A 51 -3.49 -13.86 8.26
C ILE A 51 -2.32 -14.58 8.94
N ALA A 52 -2.06 -15.82 8.54
CA ALA A 52 -0.97 -16.63 9.10
C ALA A 52 -0.97 -16.68 10.64
N GLY A 53 -2.16 -16.75 11.25
CA GLY A 53 -2.31 -16.79 12.71
C GLY A 53 -2.17 -15.46 13.42
N GLU A 54 -1.94 -14.37 12.71
CA GLU A 54 -1.77 -13.02 13.25
C GLU A 54 -3.04 -12.19 13.01
N LYS A 55 -3.49 -11.46 14.02
CA LYS A 55 -4.58 -10.49 13.85
C LYS A 55 -4.13 -9.35 12.93
N VAL A 56 -4.97 -8.99 11.98
CA VAL A 56 -4.67 -7.90 11.05
C VAL A 56 -5.85 -6.93 10.91
N VAL A 57 -5.51 -5.69 10.65
CA VAL A 57 -6.44 -4.66 10.19
C VAL A 57 -6.01 -4.26 8.80
N LEU A 58 -6.88 -4.45 7.82
CA LEU A 58 -6.69 -3.92 6.46
C LEU A 58 -7.32 -2.54 6.40
N ALA A 59 -6.64 -1.56 5.83
CA ALA A 59 -7.14 -0.20 5.76
C ALA A 59 -6.90 0.44 4.40
N MET A 60 -7.91 1.16 3.93
CA MET A 60 -7.82 2.07 2.79
C MET A 60 -8.15 3.47 3.31
N PRO A 61 -7.16 4.36 3.47
CA PRO A 61 -7.43 5.74 3.87
C PRO A 61 -8.44 6.41 2.95
N GLN A 62 -9.40 7.11 3.53
CA GLN A 62 -10.41 7.88 2.80
C GLN A 62 -10.09 9.38 2.79
N THR A 63 -8.92 9.74 3.27
CA THR A 63 -8.29 11.03 3.05
C THR A 63 -7.86 11.11 1.58
N TYR A 64 -7.51 12.21 1.05
CA TYR A 64 -6.79 12.17 -0.22
C TYR A 64 -5.33 11.78 0.05
N MET A 65 -4.61 11.38 -1.00
CA MET A 65 -3.26 10.80 -0.89
C MET A 65 -2.33 11.64 0.00
N ASN A 66 -2.33 12.95 -0.18
CA ASN A 66 -1.45 13.86 0.57
C ASN A 66 -1.78 13.94 2.08
N LEU A 67 -2.87 13.36 2.53
CA LEU A 67 -3.28 13.30 3.94
C LEU A 67 -3.31 11.86 4.49
N SER A 68 -2.70 10.92 3.79
CA SER A 68 -2.66 9.50 4.21
C SER A 68 -2.09 9.31 5.62
N GLY A 69 -1.15 10.16 6.02
CA GLY A 69 -0.54 10.10 7.35
C GLY A 69 -1.52 10.32 8.49
N GLU A 70 -2.58 11.11 8.28
CA GLU A 70 -3.60 11.32 9.31
C GLU A 70 -4.33 10.01 9.65
N ALA A 71 -4.70 9.24 8.62
CA ALA A 71 -5.34 7.93 8.82
C ALA A 71 -4.38 6.95 9.49
N VAL A 72 -3.14 6.87 9.04
CA VAL A 72 -2.14 5.96 9.60
C VAL A 72 -1.88 6.27 11.07
N GLN A 73 -1.71 7.54 11.41
CA GLN A 73 -1.49 7.96 12.79
C GLN A 73 -2.67 7.57 13.69
N GLU A 74 -3.90 7.80 13.24
CA GLU A 74 -5.09 7.41 13.99
C GLU A 74 -5.20 5.91 14.18
N LEU A 75 -4.88 5.13 13.14
CA LEU A 75 -4.90 3.66 13.21
C LEU A 75 -3.90 3.13 14.24
N LEU A 76 -2.65 3.62 14.20
CA LEU A 76 -1.64 3.20 15.17
C LEU A 76 -2.06 3.54 16.60
N HIS A 77 -2.59 4.73 16.80
CA HIS A 77 -3.04 5.17 18.12
C HIS A 77 -4.25 4.35 18.61
N PHE A 78 -5.26 4.21 17.77
CA PHE A 78 -6.50 3.51 18.14
C PHE A 78 -6.26 2.04 18.50
N TYR A 79 -5.44 1.35 17.71
CA TYR A 79 -5.12 -0.07 17.95
C TYR A 79 -3.92 -0.29 18.86
N LYS A 80 -3.31 0.78 19.38
CA LYS A 80 -2.14 0.72 20.26
C LYS A 80 -1.00 -0.09 19.65
N CYS A 81 -0.77 0.14 18.35
CA CYS A 81 0.29 -0.50 17.59
C CYS A 81 1.48 0.45 17.40
N GLU A 82 2.65 -0.13 17.19
CA GLU A 82 3.87 0.60 16.89
C GLU A 82 4.17 0.57 15.39
N THR A 83 5.16 1.34 14.95
CA THR A 83 5.55 1.37 13.54
C THR A 83 6.08 0.03 13.03
N ALA A 84 6.62 -0.80 13.92
CA ALA A 84 7.02 -2.18 13.59
C ALA A 84 5.83 -3.07 13.20
N ASP A 85 4.61 -2.67 13.53
CA ASP A 85 3.39 -3.40 13.18
C ASP A 85 2.78 -2.94 11.86
N LEU A 86 3.35 -1.92 11.24
CA LEU A 86 2.78 -1.23 10.08
C LEU A 86 3.38 -1.78 8.78
N ILE A 87 2.50 -2.06 7.81
CA ILE A 87 2.88 -2.39 6.44
C ILE A 87 2.14 -1.43 5.51
N ILE A 88 2.89 -0.63 4.75
CA ILE A 88 2.33 0.32 3.78
C ILE A 88 2.56 -0.20 2.36
N ILE A 89 1.50 -0.20 1.56
CA ILE A 89 1.54 -0.68 0.17
C ILE A 89 1.18 0.48 -0.75
N TYR A 90 2.05 0.76 -1.71
CA TYR A 90 1.89 1.93 -2.57
C TYR A 90 2.61 1.78 -3.91
N ASP A 91 2.25 2.67 -4.84
CA ASP A 91 2.82 2.74 -6.18
C ASP A 91 4.22 3.35 -6.20
N ASP A 92 5.08 2.83 -7.08
CA ASP A 92 6.43 3.34 -7.27
C ASP A 92 6.71 3.56 -8.77
N ILE A 93 7.01 4.81 -9.13
CA ILE A 93 7.31 5.20 -10.51
C ILE A 93 8.75 4.91 -10.93
N ASP A 94 9.59 4.48 -10.01
CA ASP A 94 10.98 4.11 -10.27
C ASP A 94 11.15 2.60 -10.50
N LEU A 95 10.06 1.86 -10.43
CA LEU A 95 10.02 0.42 -10.71
C LEU A 95 9.17 0.15 -11.95
N ASP A 96 9.66 -0.74 -12.80
CA ASP A 96 8.92 -1.20 -13.97
C ASP A 96 7.61 -1.88 -13.56
N VAL A 97 6.61 -1.80 -14.44
CA VAL A 97 5.42 -2.63 -14.34
C VAL A 97 5.84 -4.10 -14.27
N GLY A 98 5.29 -4.84 -13.33
CA GLY A 98 5.67 -6.24 -13.09
C GLY A 98 6.62 -6.45 -11.92
N ARG A 99 7.19 -5.38 -11.38
CA ARG A 99 8.15 -5.45 -10.28
C ARG A 99 7.54 -5.00 -8.97
N ILE A 100 7.94 -5.65 -7.88
CA ILE A 100 7.67 -5.17 -6.53
C ILE A 100 8.99 -5.06 -5.77
N ARG A 101 9.00 -4.27 -4.72
CA ARG A 101 10.16 -4.14 -3.84
C ARG A 101 9.71 -3.94 -2.40
N ILE A 102 10.27 -4.71 -1.50
CA ILE A 102 10.02 -4.60 -0.07
C ILE A 102 11.16 -3.82 0.55
N ARG A 103 10.84 -2.88 1.44
CA ARG A 103 11.80 -2.09 2.21
C ARG A 103 11.31 -1.97 3.65
N LYS A 104 12.25 -1.85 4.59
CA LYS A 104 11.97 -1.67 6.02
C LYS A 104 12.04 -0.20 6.44
N GLN A 105 12.64 0.63 5.62
CA GLN A 105 12.78 2.06 5.85
C GLN A 105 13.09 2.77 4.54
N GLY A 106 13.01 4.07 4.53
CA GLY A 106 13.43 4.90 3.41
C GLY A 106 12.67 6.22 3.32
N SER A 107 13.19 7.13 2.50
CA SER A 107 12.55 8.41 2.23
C SER A 107 11.26 8.25 1.46
N ALA A 108 10.52 9.34 1.30
CA ALA A 108 9.29 9.37 0.52
C ALA A 108 9.51 9.20 -0.98
N GLY A 109 10.69 9.54 -1.49
CA GLY A 109 11.01 9.45 -2.91
C GLY A 109 10.08 10.24 -3.82
N GLY A 110 9.50 11.34 -3.33
CA GLY A 110 8.52 12.15 -4.05
C GLY A 110 7.07 11.66 -3.93
N HIS A 111 6.82 10.55 -3.25
CA HIS A 111 5.45 10.04 -3.06
C HIS A 111 4.74 10.81 -1.95
N ASN A 112 3.68 11.54 -2.28
CA ASN A 112 2.98 12.42 -1.34
C ASN A 112 2.34 11.67 -0.16
N GLY A 113 1.84 10.46 -0.38
CA GLY A 113 1.27 9.63 0.68
C GLY A 113 2.32 9.22 1.72
N ILE A 114 3.49 8.80 1.27
CA ILE A 114 4.59 8.42 2.16
C ILE A 114 5.14 9.65 2.89
N LYS A 115 5.25 10.78 2.19
CA LYS A 115 5.65 12.04 2.81
C LYS A 115 4.71 12.43 3.96
N SER A 116 3.40 12.30 3.73
CA SER A 116 2.38 12.55 4.76
C SER A 116 2.54 11.60 5.96
N ILE A 117 2.73 10.32 5.69
CA ILE A 117 2.90 9.31 6.75
C ILE A 117 4.12 9.64 7.61
N ILE A 118 5.28 9.85 6.99
CA ILE A 118 6.52 10.17 7.72
C ILE A 118 6.33 11.45 8.56
N GLY A 119 5.67 12.46 7.99
CA GLY A 119 5.38 13.70 8.71
C GLY A 119 4.49 13.51 9.93
N CYS A 120 3.47 12.65 9.83
CA CYS A 120 2.52 12.43 10.93
C CYS A 120 3.05 11.49 12.01
N ILE A 121 3.74 10.40 11.65
CA ILE A 121 4.21 9.43 12.63
C ILE A 121 5.64 9.65 13.11
N GLY A 122 6.38 10.56 12.46
CA GLY A 122 7.69 11.02 12.92
C GLY A 122 8.85 10.06 12.64
N THR A 123 8.68 9.05 11.80
CA THR A 123 9.74 8.11 11.43
C THR A 123 9.53 7.58 10.03
N ASP A 124 10.61 7.18 9.38
CA ASP A 124 10.59 6.47 8.09
C ASP A 124 10.80 4.95 8.25
N GLU A 125 10.89 4.47 9.49
CA GLU A 125 11.14 3.06 9.81
C GLU A 125 9.83 2.28 9.92
N PHE A 126 9.34 1.77 8.81
CA PHE A 126 8.20 0.86 8.73
C PHE A 126 8.31 0.01 7.47
N ASP A 127 7.68 -1.15 7.48
CA ASP A 127 7.69 -2.06 6.34
C ASP A 127 6.87 -1.50 5.18
N ARG A 128 7.38 -1.66 3.96
CA ARG A 128 6.76 -1.16 2.73
C ARG A 128 6.79 -2.20 1.64
N ILE A 129 5.70 -2.27 0.90
CA ILE A 129 5.64 -3.00 -0.36
C ILE A 129 5.45 -1.96 -1.45
N LYS A 130 6.48 -1.75 -2.24
CA LYS A 130 6.48 -0.85 -3.39
C LYS A 130 6.05 -1.63 -4.63
N VAL A 131 5.03 -1.15 -5.31
CA VAL A 131 4.49 -1.81 -6.51
C VAL A 131 4.83 -0.98 -7.73
N GLY A 132 5.60 -1.52 -8.66
CA GLY A 132 6.02 -0.82 -9.87
C GLY A 132 4.86 -0.49 -10.79
N VAL A 133 4.74 0.78 -11.14
CA VAL A 133 3.70 1.27 -12.06
C VAL A 133 4.29 1.85 -13.34
N GLY A 134 5.61 1.69 -13.52
CA GLY A 134 6.32 2.18 -14.70
C GLY A 134 6.87 3.59 -14.51
N HIS A 135 7.88 3.89 -15.30
CA HIS A 135 8.56 5.17 -15.25
C HIS A 135 7.75 6.27 -15.93
N LYS A 136 7.68 7.42 -15.28
CA LYS A 136 7.02 8.59 -15.87
C LYS A 136 7.77 9.04 -17.13
N PRO A 137 7.08 9.20 -18.28
CA PRO A 137 7.70 9.82 -19.45
C PRO A 137 8.21 11.23 -19.12
N ALA A 138 9.33 11.63 -19.74
CA ALA A 138 10.00 12.88 -19.42
C ALA A 138 9.15 14.13 -19.64
N ASP A 139 8.22 14.07 -20.61
CA ASP A 139 7.32 15.16 -20.99
C ASP A 139 6.00 15.18 -20.21
N TRP A 140 5.77 14.21 -19.32
CA TRP A 140 4.56 14.14 -18.51
C TRP A 140 4.78 14.83 -17.16
N ASP A 141 3.75 15.52 -16.69
CA ASP A 141 3.67 15.97 -15.31
C ASP A 141 3.46 14.76 -14.39
N LEU A 142 4.13 14.75 -13.24
CA LEU A 142 4.06 13.64 -12.28
C LEU A 142 2.64 13.37 -11.81
N ALA A 143 1.90 14.43 -11.45
CA ALA A 143 0.53 14.30 -10.97
C ALA A 143 -0.36 13.67 -12.04
N ASP A 144 -0.24 14.10 -13.29
CA ASP A 144 -1.01 13.54 -14.39
C ASP A 144 -0.68 12.07 -14.63
N TYR A 145 0.59 11.70 -14.51
CA TYR A 145 1.02 10.31 -14.72
C TYR A 145 0.46 9.37 -13.64
N VAL A 146 0.62 9.71 -12.38
CA VAL A 146 0.15 8.83 -11.29
C VAL A 146 -1.38 8.74 -11.21
N LEU A 147 -2.09 9.75 -11.69
CA LEU A 147 -3.55 9.73 -11.79
C LEU A 147 -4.05 9.08 -13.08
N SER A 148 -3.15 8.73 -14.02
CA SER A 148 -3.53 8.05 -15.25
C SER A 148 -3.77 6.55 -15.00
N ARG A 149 -4.55 5.95 -15.91
CA ARG A 149 -4.83 4.52 -15.88
C ARG A 149 -3.78 3.75 -16.66
N PHE A 150 -3.67 2.45 -16.38
CA PHE A 150 -2.80 1.56 -17.12
C PHE A 150 -3.33 1.32 -18.53
N PRO A 151 -2.47 1.29 -19.58
CA PRO A 151 -2.87 0.81 -20.88
C PRO A 151 -3.34 -0.64 -20.81
N LYS A 152 -4.20 -1.04 -21.74
CA LYS A 152 -4.75 -2.40 -21.81
C LYS A 152 -3.67 -3.49 -21.77
N GLU A 153 -2.55 -3.25 -22.43
CA GLU A 153 -1.44 -4.20 -22.56
C GLU A 153 -0.77 -4.48 -21.21
N GLU A 154 -0.82 -3.52 -20.29
CA GLU A 154 -0.20 -3.66 -18.96
C GLU A 154 -1.14 -4.30 -17.93
N LEU A 155 -2.44 -4.39 -18.20
CA LEU A 155 -3.40 -4.90 -17.22
C LEU A 155 -3.13 -6.34 -16.78
N PRO A 156 -2.80 -7.30 -17.66
CA PRO A 156 -2.46 -8.65 -17.23
C PRO A 156 -1.23 -8.69 -16.32
N VAL A 157 -0.20 -7.91 -16.66
CA VAL A 157 1.03 -7.81 -15.86
C VAL A 157 0.72 -7.20 -14.50
N MET A 158 -0.10 -6.15 -14.45
CA MET A 158 -0.49 -5.51 -13.18
C MET A 158 -1.31 -6.46 -12.29
N ARG A 159 -2.18 -7.28 -12.86
CA ARG A 159 -2.89 -8.30 -12.09
C ARG A 159 -1.95 -9.28 -11.41
N GLU A 160 -0.97 -9.78 -12.15
CA GLU A 160 0.06 -10.67 -11.61
C GLU A 160 0.90 -9.97 -10.55
N THR A 161 1.26 -8.70 -10.79
CA THR A 161 2.04 -7.91 -9.84
C THR A 161 1.28 -7.69 -8.53
N VAL A 162 -0.02 -7.42 -8.61
CA VAL A 162 -0.89 -7.30 -7.43
C VAL A 162 -0.93 -8.62 -6.66
N GLU A 163 -1.07 -9.76 -7.33
CA GLU A 163 -1.01 -11.09 -6.69
C GLU A 163 0.32 -11.30 -5.97
N ASN A 164 1.42 -10.94 -6.61
CA ASN A 164 2.75 -11.04 -6.00
C ASN A 164 2.85 -10.14 -4.75
N ALA A 165 2.30 -8.95 -4.79
CA ALA A 165 2.28 -8.04 -3.64
C ALA A 165 1.42 -8.59 -2.49
N VAL A 166 0.28 -9.22 -2.80
CA VAL A 166 -0.55 -9.92 -1.82
C VAL A 166 0.22 -11.04 -1.15
N ASN A 167 0.91 -11.87 -1.94
CA ASN A 167 1.73 -12.97 -1.43
C ASN A 167 2.92 -12.45 -0.60
N ALA A 168 3.53 -11.36 -1.02
CA ALA A 168 4.62 -10.72 -0.29
C ALA A 168 4.16 -10.21 1.07
N CYS A 169 2.97 -9.63 1.14
CA CYS A 169 2.38 -9.17 2.40
C CYS A 169 2.16 -10.36 3.36
N GLU A 170 1.61 -11.45 2.87
CA GLU A 170 1.46 -12.69 3.66
C GLU A 170 2.81 -13.18 4.18
N GLU A 171 3.84 -13.17 3.34
CA GLU A 171 5.19 -13.60 3.75
C GLU A 171 5.78 -12.70 4.83
N ILE A 172 5.59 -11.39 4.73
CA ILE A 172 6.03 -10.46 5.79
C ILE A 172 5.38 -10.84 7.13
N ILE A 173 4.09 -11.12 7.12
CA ILE A 173 3.35 -11.48 8.33
C ILE A 173 3.81 -12.83 8.89
N ARG A 174 4.01 -13.81 8.01
CA ARG A 174 4.40 -15.19 8.40
C ARG A 174 5.85 -15.28 8.85
N SER A 175 6.77 -14.68 8.12
CA SER A 175 8.21 -14.93 8.24
C SER A 175 9.05 -13.68 8.48
N GLY A 176 8.45 -12.49 8.47
CA GLY A 176 9.16 -11.22 8.63
C GLY A 176 9.61 -10.60 7.31
N ALA A 177 9.92 -9.30 7.37
CA ALA A 177 10.29 -8.52 6.20
C ALA A 177 11.59 -9.02 5.54
N ASP A 178 12.58 -9.44 6.33
CA ASP A 178 13.87 -9.90 5.77
C ASP A 178 13.69 -11.13 4.88
N MET A 179 12.91 -12.10 5.31
CA MET A 179 12.63 -13.30 4.51
C MET A 179 11.82 -12.94 3.25
N ALA A 180 10.85 -12.04 3.39
CA ALA A 180 10.07 -11.57 2.25
C ALA A 180 10.95 -10.83 1.24
N MET A 181 11.90 -10.02 1.70
CA MET A 181 12.86 -9.32 0.84
C MET A 181 13.71 -10.31 0.04
N ASN A 182 14.19 -11.38 0.67
CA ASN A 182 14.97 -12.41 -0.01
C ASN A 182 14.18 -13.12 -1.12
N LYS A 183 12.88 -13.26 -0.91
CA LYS A 183 12.02 -14.00 -1.85
C LYS A 183 11.47 -13.14 -2.98
N TYR A 184 11.13 -11.87 -2.72
CA TYR A 184 10.39 -11.04 -3.66
C TYR A 184 11.18 -9.88 -4.27
N ASN A 185 12.29 -9.46 -3.69
CA ASN A 185 13.11 -8.36 -4.24
C ASN A 185 13.94 -8.76 -5.46
#